data_1f94ec9c8e6dc411473a8513d8d13f72
#
_entry.id   1f94ec9c8e6dc411473a8513d8d13f72
#
_cell.length_a   1.000
_cell.length_b   1.000
_cell.length_c   1.000
_cell.angle_alpha   90.00
_cell.angle_beta   90.00
_cell.angle_gamma   90.00
#
_symmetry.space_group_name_H-M   'P 1'
#
loop_
_entity.id
_entity.type
_entity.pdbx_description
1 polymer ?
#
loop_
_entity_poly.entity_id
_entity_poly.type
_entity_poly.pdbx_seq_one_letter_code
_entity_poly.pdbx_strand_id
1 'polypeptide(L)'
;RAFERQALNEKRGLIPQIEPRYRYPYFSHIFDGGYSAGYYFYTWAEVLDKDTFEAFRESGDLFNKKIAADFRAKLLSRGGSEDGMSLYRAFRGADPDKRAMLRSRGLWDEPEPEPEPDDEGEAPLQPEVRQE
;
A
#
# COMPACT_ATOMS: atom_id res chain seq x y z
N ARG A 1 -17.48 -26.11 13.18
CA ARG A 1 -17.64 -24.73 13.72
C ARG A 1 -16.71 -24.46 14.91
N ALA A 2 -16.54 -25.41 15.85
CA ALA A 2 -15.63 -25.18 17.00
C ALA A 2 -14.20 -24.95 16.54
N PHE A 3 -13.67 -25.76 15.65
CA PHE A 3 -12.34 -25.60 15.07
C PHE A 3 -12.17 -24.23 14.35
N GLU A 4 -13.14 -23.84 13.54
CA GLU A 4 -13.13 -22.53 12.86
C GLU A 4 -13.04 -21.37 13.86
N ARG A 5 -13.88 -21.38 14.89
CA ARG A 5 -13.87 -20.39 15.95
C ARG A 5 -12.51 -20.33 16.64
N GLN A 6 -11.99 -21.49 17.02
CA GLN A 6 -10.68 -21.55 17.65
C GLN A 6 -9.59 -21.01 16.74
N ALA A 7 -9.58 -21.41 15.47
CA ALA A 7 -8.54 -21.00 14.53
C ALA A 7 -8.61 -19.51 14.18
N LEU A 8 -9.80 -18.96 13.95
CA LEU A 8 -9.97 -17.60 13.49
C LEU A 8 -10.05 -16.58 14.64
N ASN A 9 -10.90 -16.83 15.64
CA ASN A 9 -11.12 -15.87 16.71
C ASN A 9 -10.03 -15.96 17.78
N GLU A 10 -9.75 -17.17 18.33
CA GLU A 10 -8.82 -17.29 19.43
C GLU A 10 -7.35 -17.14 19.00
N LYS A 11 -6.98 -17.76 17.87
CA LYS A 11 -5.57 -17.77 17.41
C LYS A 11 -5.21 -16.63 16.47
N ARG A 12 -6.17 -16.06 15.75
CA ARG A 12 -5.94 -15.02 14.71
C ARG A 12 -6.63 -13.71 15.01
N GLY A 13 -7.40 -13.60 16.08
CA GLY A 13 -8.00 -12.36 16.53
C GLY A 13 -9.17 -11.84 15.69
N LEU A 14 -9.80 -12.72 14.88
CA LEU A 14 -11.02 -12.31 14.19
C LEU A 14 -12.09 -11.99 15.22
N ILE A 15 -12.64 -10.78 15.17
CA ILE A 15 -13.69 -10.34 16.09
C ILE A 15 -14.96 -11.17 15.89
N PRO A 16 -15.68 -11.55 16.97
CA PRO A 16 -16.82 -12.48 16.89
C PRO A 16 -17.99 -11.99 16.06
N GLN A 17 -18.11 -10.67 15.85
CA GLN A 17 -19.17 -10.04 15.06
C GLN A 17 -18.96 -10.20 13.56
N ILE A 18 -17.74 -10.55 13.12
CA ILE A 18 -17.43 -10.79 11.70
C ILE A 18 -17.49 -12.29 11.44
N GLU A 19 -18.49 -12.71 10.67
CA GLU A 19 -18.58 -14.09 10.19
C GLU A 19 -17.76 -14.27 8.90
N PRO A 20 -17.02 -15.39 8.77
CA PRO A 20 -16.34 -15.71 7.51
C PRO A 20 -17.35 -15.80 6.37
N ARG A 21 -17.05 -15.14 5.25
CA ARG A 21 -17.91 -15.21 4.04
C ARG A 21 -18.10 -16.65 3.55
N TYR A 22 -17.03 -17.43 3.60
CA TYR A 22 -17.02 -18.85 3.26
C TYR A 22 -16.54 -19.67 4.44
N ARG A 23 -17.19 -20.81 4.67
CA ARG A 23 -16.66 -21.81 5.59
C ARG A 23 -15.76 -22.78 4.83
N TYR A 24 -14.69 -23.25 5.48
CA TYR A 24 -13.70 -24.09 4.84
C TYR A 24 -14.27 -25.31 4.07
N PRO A 25 -15.39 -25.97 4.47
CA PRO A 25 -15.89 -27.15 3.76
C PRO A 25 -16.43 -26.88 2.36
N TYR A 26 -16.77 -25.62 2.05
CA TYR A 26 -17.29 -25.24 0.73
C TYR A 26 -16.52 -24.07 0.09
N PHE A 27 -15.40 -23.70 0.66
CA PHE A 27 -14.50 -22.70 0.05
C PHE A 27 -13.59 -23.37 -1.00
N SER A 28 -14.17 -23.78 -2.10
CA SER A 28 -13.47 -24.54 -3.15
C SER A 28 -12.20 -23.85 -3.66
N HIS A 29 -12.19 -22.53 -3.74
CA HIS A 29 -11.05 -21.75 -4.25
C HIS A 29 -9.72 -22.01 -3.54
N ILE A 30 -9.75 -22.40 -2.25
CA ILE A 30 -8.51 -22.70 -1.51
C ILE A 30 -8.04 -24.14 -1.68
N PHE A 31 -8.85 -25.00 -2.32
CA PHE A 31 -8.55 -26.41 -2.50
C PHE A 31 -8.46 -26.84 -3.96
N ASP A 32 -9.15 -26.12 -4.87
CA ASP A 32 -9.32 -26.51 -6.26
C ASP A 32 -9.09 -25.35 -7.23
N GLY A 33 -8.77 -25.68 -8.48
CA GLY A 33 -8.55 -24.72 -9.55
C GLY A 33 -7.27 -23.93 -9.41
N GLY A 34 -7.18 -22.80 -10.11
CA GLY A 34 -6.01 -21.95 -10.18
C GLY A 34 -5.66 -21.20 -8.91
N TYR A 35 -6.48 -21.27 -7.87
CA TYR A 35 -6.29 -20.53 -6.61
C TYR A 35 -5.90 -21.42 -5.43
N SER A 36 -5.66 -22.72 -5.65
CA SER A 36 -5.26 -23.64 -4.58
C SER A 36 -4.03 -23.12 -3.85
N ALA A 37 -4.12 -22.97 -2.52
CA ALA A 37 -3.11 -22.37 -1.65
C ALA A 37 -2.67 -20.93 -2.01
N GLY A 38 -3.29 -20.31 -3.00
CA GLY A 38 -2.89 -19.01 -3.55
C GLY A 38 -3.99 -17.93 -3.53
N TYR A 39 -5.14 -18.19 -2.92
CA TYR A 39 -6.27 -17.24 -2.95
C TYR A 39 -5.95 -15.87 -2.32
N TYR A 40 -4.99 -15.79 -1.41
CA TYR A 40 -4.50 -14.55 -0.81
C TYR A 40 -3.93 -13.57 -1.85
N PHE A 41 -3.59 -14.05 -3.02
CA PHE A 41 -2.97 -13.23 -4.05
C PHE A 41 -3.86 -12.05 -4.51
N TYR A 42 -5.18 -12.14 -4.35
CA TYR A 42 -6.06 -11.01 -4.60
C TYR A 42 -5.75 -9.80 -3.72
N THR A 43 -5.47 -10.03 -2.44
CA THR A 43 -5.05 -8.95 -1.54
C THR A 43 -3.68 -8.41 -1.92
N TRP A 44 -2.76 -9.28 -2.33
CA TRP A 44 -1.45 -8.87 -2.82
C TRP A 44 -1.55 -8.04 -4.11
N ALA A 45 -2.34 -8.49 -5.07
CA ALA A 45 -2.58 -7.75 -6.30
C ALA A 45 -3.21 -6.37 -6.05
N GLU A 46 -4.09 -6.26 -5.05
CA GLU A 46 -4.67 -4.97 -4.66
C GLU A 46 -3.62 -4.00 -4.09
N VAL A 47 -2.65 -4.49 -3.33
CA VAL A 47 -1.52 -3.65 -2.88
C VAL A 47 -0.77 -3.08 -4.08
N LEU A 48 -0.45 -3.91 -5.07
CA LEU A 48 0.24 -3.49 -6.28
C LEU A 48 -0.60 -2.52 -7.11
N ASP A 49 -1.89 -2.79 -7.27
CA ASP A 49 -2.85 -1.95 -8.00
C ASP A 49 -2.93 -0.54 -7.40
N LYS A 50 -3.17 -0.46 -6.11
CA LYS A 50 -3.32 0.83 -5.42
C LYS A 50 -2.03 1.64 -5.44
N ASP A 51 -0.88 1.02 -5.20
CA ASP A 51 0.39 1.72 -5.24
C ASP A 51 0.81 2.09 -6.69
N THR A 52 0.44 1.29 -7.68
CA THR A 52 0.58 1.66 -9.10
C THR A 52 -0.20 2.94 -9.41
N PHE A 53 -1.42 3.06 -8.89
CA PHE A 53 -2.24 4.24 -9.09
C PHE A 53 -1.67 5.49 -8.38
N GLU A 54 -0.98 5.31 -7.25
CA GLU A 54 -0.30 6.42 -6.57
C GLU A 54 0.70 7.13 -7.47
N ALA A 55 1.39 6.44 -8.39
CA ALA A 55 2.28 7.09 -9.35
C ALA A 55 1.58 8.19 -10.18
N PHE A 56 0.31 7.99 -10.53
CA PHE A 56 -0.49 9.00 -11.21
C PHE A 56 -0.93 10.10 -10.26
N ARG A 57 -1.33 9.78 -9.05
CA ARG A 57 -1.73 10.79 -8.04
C ARG A 57 -0.56 11.70 -7.67
N GLU A 58 0.61 11.13 -7.42
CA GLU A 58 1.84 11.85 -7.09
C GLU A 58 2.28 12.82 -8.19
N SER A 59 1.95 12.51 -9.45
CA SER A 59 2.24 13.40 -10.57
C SER A 59 1.33 14.64 -10.64
N GLY A 60 0.24 14.68 -9.88
CA GLY A 60 -0.78 15.72 -9.96
C GLY A 60 -1.67 15.62 -11.20
N ASP A 61 -1.45 14.68 -12.10
CA ASP A 61 -2.24 14.47 -13.32
C ASP A 61 -2.57 12.98 -13.49
N LEU A 62 -3.82 12.62 -13.21
CA LEU A 62 -4.31 11.23 -13.32
C LEU A 62 -4.26 10.69 -14.77
N PHE A 63 -4.14 11.56 -15.76
CA PHE A 63 -4.02 11.20 -17.17
C PHE A 63 -2.63 11.46 -17.73
N ASN A 64 -1.61 11.49 -16.88
CA ASN A 64 -0.22 11.72 -17.25
C ASN A 64 0.25 10.73 -18.32
N LYS A 65 0.46 11.23 -19.54
CA LYS A 65 0.79 10.41 -20.71
C LYS A 65 2.13 9.69 -20.58
N LYS A 66 3.11 10.29 -19.89
CA LYS A 66 4.43 9.68 -19.70
C LYS A 66 4.31 8.47 -18.75
N ILE A 67 3.63 8.63 -17.61
CA ILE A 67 3.42 7.54 -16.67
C ILE A 67 2.58 6.43 -17.32
N ALA A 68 1.54 6.79 -18.07
CA ALA A 68 0.72 5.82 -18.80
C ALA A 68 1.54 5.03 -19.84
N ALA A 69 2.44 5.69 -20.57
CA ALA A 69 3.34 5.03 -21.51
C ALA A 69 4.33 4.09 -20.79
N ASP A 70 4.90 4.53 -19.68
CA ASP A 70 5.80 3.71 -18.85
C ASP A 70 5.06 2.50 -18.27
N PHE A 71 3.87 2.68 -17.71
CA PHE A 71 3.01 1.60 -17.21
C PHE A 71 2.73 0.57 -18.29
N ARG A 72 2.34 1.03 -19.48
CA ARG A 72 2.12 0.14 -20.63
C ARG A 72 3.39 -0.62 -21.02
N ALA A 73 4.51 0.07 -21.17
CA ALA A 73 5.74 -0.51 -21.69
C ALA A 73 6.43 -1.45 -20.69
N LYS A 74 6.44 -1.09 -19.40
CA LYS A 74 7.19 -1.80 -18.36
C LYS A 74 6.39 -2.91 -17.68
N LEU A 75 5.05 -2.79 -17.62
CA LEU A 75 4.18 -3.76 -16.99
C LEU A 75 3.26 -4.46 -17.99
N LEU A 76 2.30 -3.73 -18.58
CA LEU A 76 1.20 -4.36 -19.31
C LEU A 76 1.67 -5.15 -20.54
N SER A 77 2.63 -4.62 -21.30
CA SER A 77 3.14 -5.28 -22.51
C SER A 77 4.13 -6.40 -22.22
N ARG A 78 4.61 -6.51 -20.98
CA ARG A 78 5.59 -7.52 -20.58
C ARG A 78 4.91 -8.80 -20.07
N GLY A 79 3.74 -8.68 -19.44
CA GLY A 79 3.00 -9.82 -18.89
C GLY A 79 3.87 -10.69 -17.99
N GLY A 80 3.88 -12.00 -18.24
CA GLY A 80 4.67 -12.98 -17.52
C GLY A 80 6.06 -13.27 -18.11
N SER A 81 6.65 -12.35 -18.89
CA SER A 81 7.94 -12.56 -19.53
C SER A 81 9.14 -12.49 -18.58
N GLU A 82 8.98 -11.89 -17.42
CA GLU A 82 9.98 -11.72 -16.39
C GLU A 82 9.34 -11.84 -15.00
N ASP A 83 10.18 -11.84 -13.96
CA ASP A 83 9.67 -11.76 -12.58
C ASP A 83 8.81 -10.52 -12.37
N GLY A 84 7.60 -10.72 -11.84
CA GLY A 84 6.61 -9.65 -11.68
C GLY A 84 7.08 -8.50 -10.80
N MET A 85 7.87 -8.77 -9.75
CA MET A 85 8.42 -7.73 -8.88
C MET A 85 9.52 -6.94 -9.57
N SER A 86 10.28 -7.56 -10.45
CA SER A 86 11.28 -6.86 -11.28
C SER A 86 10.62 -5.87 -12.23
N LEU A 87 9.54 -6.28 -12.90
CA LEU A 87 8.73 -5.41 -13.76
C LEU A 87 8.09 -4.26 -12.96
N TYR A 88 7.56 -4.58 -11.78
CA TYR A 88 6.95 -3.59 -10.91
C TYR A 88 7.95 -2.50 -10.48
N ARG A 89 9.13 -2.91 -9.98
CA ARG A 89 10.21 -1.99 -9.61
C ARG A 89 10.71 -1.17 -10.78
N ALA A 90 10.77 -1.76 -11.98
CA ALA A 90 11.13 -1.02 -13.20
C ALA A 90 10.14 0.10 -13.53
N PHE A 91 8.87 -0.08 -13.20
CA PHE A 91 7.85 0.95 -13.37
C PHE A 91 7.85 1.95 -12.21
N ARG A 92 7.70 1.45 -10.96
CA ARG A 92 7.45 2.29 -9.77
C ARG A 92 8.73 2.91 -9.19
N GLY A 93 9.89 2.28 -9.43
CA GLY A 93 11.18 2.69 -8.88
C GLY A 93 11.43 2.25 -7.45
N ALA A 94 10.47 1.57 -6.82
CA ALA A 94 10.51 1.13 -5.42
C ALA A 94 9.73 -0.16 -5.22
N ASP A 95 9.82 -0.74 -4.03
CA ASP A 95 8.96 -1.82 -3.57
C ASP A 95 7.53 -1.32 -3.32
N PRO A 96 6.51 -2.19 -3.42
CA PRO A 96 5.12 -1.81 -3.21
C PRO A 96 4.85 -1.27 -1.82
N ASP A 97 4.10 -0.18 -1.73
CA ASP A 97 3.65 0.38 -0.47
C ASP A 97 2.20 0.00 -0.19
N LYS A 98 2.00 -0.79 0.87
CA LYS A 98 0.66 -1.21 1.32
C LYS A 98 -0.23 -0.05 1.80
N ARG A 99 0.35 1.12 2.13
CA ARG A 99 -0.40 2.28 2.65
C ARG A 99 -1.44 2.77 1.66
N ALA A 100 -1.14 2.73 0.36
CA ALA A 100 -2.10 3.10 -0.67
C ALA A 100 -3.39 2.25 -0.61
N MET A 101 -3.25 0.94 -0.44
CA MET A 101 -4.38 0.03 -0.28
C MET A 101 -5.12 0.27 1.06
N LEU A 102 -4.38 0.47 2.15
CA LEU A 102 -4.98 0.73 3.46
C LEU A 102 -5.76 2.05 3.46
N ARG A 103 -5.23 3.13 2.85
CA ARG A 103 -5.96 4.40 2.66
C ARG A 103 -7.25 4.20 1.87
N SER A 104 -7.18 3.45 0.78
CA SER A 104 -8.38 3.20 -0.05
C SER A 104 -9.50 2.45 0.69
N ARG A 105 -9.14 1.76 1.76
CA ARG A 105 -10.07 1.02 2.64
C ARG A 105 -10.45 1.77 3.91
N GLY A 106 -9.96 3.00 4.12
CA GLY A 106 -10.17 3.76 5.36
C GLY A 106 -9.50 3.13 6.58
N LEU A 107 -8.41 2.39 6.39
CA LEU A 107 -7.65 1.70 7.44
C LEU A 107 -6.30 2.34 7.72
N TRP A 108 -6.03 3.47 7.11
CA TRP A 108 -4.80 4.23 7.29
C TRP A 108 -5.10 5.72 7.23
N ASP A 109 -4.88 6.38 8.35
CA ASP A 109 -4.86 7.83 8.43
C ASP A 109 -3.39 8.28 8.29
N GLU A 110 -3.14 9.30 7.47
CA GLU A 110 -1.81 9.91 7.44
C GLU A 110 -1.52 10.47 8.85
N PRO A 111 -0.33 10.22 9.42
CA PRO A 111 0.05 10.91 10.64
C PRO A 111 -0.02 12.42 10.39
N GLU A 112 -0.56 13.16 11.35
CA GLU A 112 -0.51 14.61 11.27
C GLU A 112 0.95 15.03 11.06
N PRO A 113 1.23 15.98 10.16
CA PRO A 113 2.57 16.49 9.99
C PRO A 113 3.07 16.97 11.35
N GLU A 114 4.28 16.55 11.73
CA GLU A 114 4.91 17.10 12.92
C GLU A 114 4.91 18.63 12.80
N PRO A 115 4.54 19.37 13.86
CA PRO A 115 4.60 20.82 13.83
C PRO A 115 6.03 21.22 13.43
N GLU A 116 6.13 22.09 12.44
CA GLU A 116 7.43 22.65 12.08
C GLU A 116 8.07 23.21 13.37
N PRO A 117 9.37 22.93 13.62
CA PRO A 117 10.02 23.51 14.77
C PRO A 117 9.81 25.01 14.70
N ASP A 118 9.27 25.56 15.78
CA ASP A 118 9.10 27.01 15.92
C ASP A 118 10.42 27.66 15.48
N ASP A 119 10.34 28.46 14.43
CA ASP A 119 11.45 29.33 14.04
C ASP A 119 11.67 30.29 15.22
N GLU A 120 12.49 29.85 16.20
CA GLU A 120 12.95 30.69 17.26
C GLU A 120 13.75 31.81 16.58
N GLY A 121 13.04 32.86 16.23
CA GLY A 121 13.56 34.02 15.55
C GLY A 121 14.90 34.40 16.12
N GLU A 122 15.90 34.56 15.25
CA GLU A 122 17.24 35.06 15.59
C GLU A 122 17.11 36.19 16.60
N ALA A 123 17.69 35.94 17.77
CA ALA A 123 17.76 36.96 18.78
C ALA A 123 18.40 38.24 18.19
N PRO A 124 17.82 39.42 18.39
CA PRO A 124 18.31 40.64 17.79
C PRO A 124 19.76 40.86 18.20
N LEU A 125 20.63 41.02 17.21
CA LEU A 125 22.06 41.34 17.40
C LEU A 125 22.19 42.56 18.32
N GLN A 126 22.82 42.34 19.47
CA GLN A 126 23.13 43.45 20.40
C GLN A 126 24.10 44.43 19.71
N PRO A 127 23.87 45.75 19.77
CA PRO A 127 24.78 46.72 19.16
C PRO A 127 26.13 46.70 19.89
N GLU A 128 27.21 46.56 19.12
CA GLU A 128 28.58 46.69 19.63
C GLU A 128 28.76 48.07 20.28
N VAL A 129 29.04 48.07 21.57
CA VAL A 129 29.45 49.26 22.29
C VAL A 129 30.91 49.55 21.92
N ARG A 130 31.14 50.59 21.10
CA ARG A 130 32.48 51.14 20.88
C ARG A 130 32.93 51.78 22.15
N GLN A 131 34.03 51.29 22.70
CA GLN A 131 34.76 51.97 23.74
C GLN A 131 35.69 53.01 23.07
N GLU A 132 35.53 54.26 23.47
CA GLU A 132 36.51 55.34 23.21
C GLU A 132 37.70 55.29 24.20
#